data_28a29c65e6db11e7dad3287ca076028a
#
_entry.id   28a29c65e6db11e7dad3287ca076028a
#
_cell.length_a   1.000
_cell.length_b   1.000
_cell.length_c   1.000
_cell.angle_alpha   90.00
_cell.angle_beta   90.00
_cell.angle_gamma   90.00
#
_symmetry.space_group_name_H-M   'P 1'
#
loop_
_entity.id
_entity.type
_entity.pdbx_description
1 polymer ?
#
loop_
_entity_poly.entity_id
_entity_poly.type
_entity_poly.pdbx_seq_one_letter_code
_entity_poly.pdbx_strand_id
1 'polypeptide(L)'
;MAEQRKKSKGKPSPIKKTPVITSSGTKGYIKYLAPVLALIFLIFLPVLRNGFTNWDDILYVTNNLLLKDLSLNGLKAIFSTPVVSNYHPLTILSLALNYQMAELTPWSYHLTSIFLHLINTALVFWFIFQLSSGNKWVSASVALLFGIHPMHVESVVWISERKDL
;
A
#
# COMPACT_ATOMS: atom_id res chain seq x y z
N MET A 1 -57.29 23.02 -44.09
CA MET A 1 -56.98 23.10 -42.67
C MET A 1 -55.66 22.32 -42.44
N ALA A 2 -54.56 23.01 -42.30
CA ALA A 2 -53.24 22.41 -42.03
C ALA A 2 -52.80 22.83 -40.63
N GLU A 3 -52.74 21.87 -39.70
CA GLU A 3 -52.42 22.06 -38.31
C GLU A 3 -50.89 22.08 -38.13
N GLN A 4 -50.33 23.22 -37.77
CA GLN A 4 -48.88 23.41 -37.53
C GLN A 4 -48.52 22.81 -36.17
N ARG A 5 -47.80 21.70 -36.15
CA ARG A 5 -47.18 21.10 -34.99
C ARG A 5 -45.96 21.92 -34.52
N LYS A 6 -46.13 22.73 -33.46
CA LYS A 6 -45.02 23.42 -32.77
C LYS A 6 -44.07 22.42 -32.13
N LYS A 7 -42.82 22.26 -32.65
CA LYS A 7 -41.73 21.56 -32.00
C LYS A 7 -41.22 22.37 -30.80
N SER A 8 -41.50 21.89 -29.61
CA SER A 8 -40.92 22.38 -28.36
C SER A 8 -39.41 22.03 -28.37
N LYS A 9 -38.53 23.03 -28.44
CA LYS A 9 -37.09 22.89 -28.21
C LYS A 9 -36.85 22.75 -26.72
N GLY A 10 -36.64 21.52 -26.23
CA GLY A 10 -36.17 21.24 -24.87
C GLY A 10 -34.83 21.93 -24.62
N LYS A 11 -34.74 22.73 -23.56
CA LYS A 11 -33.46 23.30 -23.11
C LYS A 11 -32.51 22.15 -22.70
N PRO A 12 -31.23 22.17 -23.12
CA PRO A 12 -30.28 21.20 -22.65
C PRO A 12 -30.10 21.30 -21.12
N SER A 13 -30.18 20.16 -20.45
CA SER A 13 -29.92 20.07 -19.01
C SER A 13 -28.50 20.51 -18.69
N PRO A 14 -28.25 21.24 -17.60
CA PRO A 14 -26.93 21.71 -17.25
C PRO A 14 -26.02 20.49 -16.94
N ILE A 15 -24.89 20.41 -17.64
CA ILE A 15 -23.83 19.42 -17.41
C ILE A 15 -23.34 19.63 -15.98
N LYS A 16 -23.53 18.63 -15.12
CA LYS A 16 -22.95 18.63 -13.76
C LYS A 16 -21.43 18.73 -13.90
N LYS A 17 -20.87 19.88 -13.57
CA LYS A 17 -19.42 20.08 -13.51
C LYS A 17 -18.85 19.11 -12.47
N THR A 18 -17.97 18.23 -12.92
CA THR A 18 -17.14 17.40 -12.03
C THR A 18 -16.44 18.30 -11.02
N PRO A 19 -16.50 18.02 -9.72
CA PRO A 19 -15.84 18.88 -8.73
C PRO A 19 -14.34 18.89 -9.01
N VAL A 20 -13.80 20.04 -9.37
CA VAL A 20 -12.35 20.28 -9.44
C VAL A 20 -11.84 20.27 -8.01
N ILE A 21 -10.99 19.31 -7.67
CA ILE A 21 -10.34 19.26 -6.37
C ILE A 21 -9.37 20.44 -6.28
N THR A 22 -9.83 21.52 -5.63
CA THR A 22 -8.99 22.69 -5.37
C THR A 22 -7.98 22.34 -4.27
N SER A 23 -6.75 22.83 -4.38
CA SER A 23 -5.63 22.59 -3.46
C SER A 23 -5.89 22.94 -1.97
N SER A 24 -6.95 23.66 -1.67
CA SER A 24 -7.42 23.94 -0.31
C SER A 24 -7.95 22.68 0.42
N GLY A 25 -8.31 21.61 -0.31
CA GLY A 25 -8.79 20.35 0.28
C GLY A 25 -7.69 19.51 0.94
N THR A 26 -6.43 19.71 0.56
CA THR A 26 -5.30 18.84 0.94
C THR A 26 -4.97 18.90 2.44
N LYS A 27 -5.07 20.07 3.07
CA LYS A 27 -4.81 20.21 4.52
C LYS A 27 -5.93 19.62 5.40
N GLY A 28 -7.12 19.42 4.85
CA GLY A 28 -8.30 19.00 5.63
C GLY A 28 -8.39 17.50 5.90
N TYR A 29 -7.76 16.60 5.12
CA TYR A 29 -7.86 15.16 5.34
C TYR A 29 -6.74 14.59 6.21
N ILE A 30 -5.59 15.28 6.29
CA ILE A 30 -4.43 14.81 7.09
C ILE A 30 -4.83 14.59 8.56
N LYS A 31 -5.65 15.46 9.15
CA LYS A 31 -6.13 15.30 10.53
C LYS A 31 -6.98 14.05 10.77
N TYR A 32 -7.50 13.42 9.72
CA TYR A 32 -8.23 12.15 9.79
C TYR A 32 -7.33 10.96 9.47
N LEU A 33 -6.42 11.12 8.50
CA LEU A 33 -5.49 10.06 8.11
C LEU A 33 -4.38 9.84 9.15
N ALA A 34 -3.76 10.92 9.65
CA ALA A 34 -2.63 10.80 10.56
C ALA A 34 -2.92 9.97 11.84
N PRO A 35 -4.06 10.16 12.56
CA PRO A 35 -4.35 9.33 13.71
C PRO A 35 -4.61 7.86 13.34
N VAL A 36 -5.18 7.57 12.16
CA VAL A 36 -5.35 6.19 11.67
C VAL A 36 -3.98 5.53 11.47
N LEU A 37 -3.07 6.19 10.75
CA LEU A 37 -1.72 5.66 10.52
C LEU A 37 -0.93 5.51 11.83
N ALA A 38 -1.04 6.48 12.73
CA ALA A 38 -0.37 6.42 14.05
C ALA A 38 -0.89 5.23 14.88
N LEU A 39 -2.19 5.00 14.90
CA LEU A 39 -2.78 3.87 15.63
C LEU A 39 -2.31 2.54 15.04
N ILE A 40 -2.32 2.38 13.72
CA ILE A 40 -1.85 1.16 13.04
C ILE A 40 -0.37 0.94 13.33
N PHE A 41 0.47 1.97 13.23
CA PHE A 41 1.88 1.88 13.58
C PHE A 41 2.09 1.40 15.02
N LEU A 42 1.34 1.94 15.98
CA LEU A 42 1.43 1.53 17.40
C LEU A 42 0.99 0.07 17.61
N ILE A 43 -0.03 -0.40 16.89
CA ILE A 43 -0.50 -1.81 16.96
C ILE A 43 0.60 -2.75 16.47
N PHE A 44 1.30 -2.40 15.39
CA PHE A 44 2.38 -3.24 14.83
C PHE A 44 3.76 -2.99 15.46
N LEU A 45 3.91 -2.00 16.33
CA LEU A 45 5.19 -1.67 16.96
C LEU A 45 5.89 -2.86 17.65
N PRO A 46 5.19 -3.79 18.36
CA PRO A 46 5.81 -4.96 18.96
C PRO A 46 6.53 -5.87 17.96
N VAL A 47 6.10 -5.88 16.68
CA VAL A 47 6.67 -6.69 15.61
C VAL A 47 8.16 -6.39 15.38
N LEU A 48 8.61 -5.17 15.67
CA LEU A 48 10.02 -4.77 15.56
C LEU A 48 10.97 -5.58 16.47
N ARG A 49 10.43 -6.31 17.44
CA ARG A 49 11.21 -7.17 18.35
C ARG A 49 11.28 -8.62 17.86
N ASN A 50 10.56 -8.96 16.79
CA ASN A 50 10.57 -10.31 16.24
C ASN A 50 11.89 -10.59 15.49
N GLY A 51 12.29 -11.86 15.48
CA GLY A 51 13.39 -12.37 14.65
C GLY A 51 12.88 -12.86 13.28
N PHE A 52 13.79 -13.42 12.50
CA PHE A 52 13.44 -14.20 11.31
C PHE A 52 12.74 -15.50 11.72
N THR A 53 11.74 -15.92 10.97
CA THR A 53 11.09 -17.21 11.18
C THR A 53 11.95 -18.35 10.61
N ASN A 54 11.87 -19.49 11.28
CA ASN A 54 12.64 -20.68 10.86
C ASN A 54 11.91 -21.47 9.76
N TRP A 55 11.36 -20.76 8.77
CA TRP A 55 10.61 -21.29 7.63
C TRP A 55 11.12 -20.62 6.35
N ASP A 56 10.25 -19.91 5.62
CA ASP A 56 10.57 -19.29 4.34
C ASP A 56 11.62 -18.16 4.45
N ASP A 57 11.74 -17.51 5.60
CA ASP A 57 12.74 -16.44 5.79
C ASP A 57 14.18 -16.94 5.60
N ILE A 58 14.42 -18.25 5.81
CA ILE A 58 15.72 -18.86 5.53
C ILE A 58 16.04 -18.77 4.03
N LEU A 59 15.07 -19.08 3.18
CA LEU A 59 15.26 -19.14 1.72
C LEU A 59 15.11 -17.77 1.06
N TYR A 60 14.22 -16.91 1.59
CA TYR A 60 13.96 -15.59 1.05
C TYR A 60 14.98 -14.54 1.52
N VAL A 61 15.54 -14.69 2.74
CA VAL A 61 16.37 -13.67 3.38
C VAL A 61 17.74 -14.19 3.76
N THR A 62 17.84 -15.10 4.76
CA THR A 62 19.13 -15.39 5.39
C THR A 62 20.12 -16.11 4.47
N ASN A 63 19.65 -17.03 3.64
CA ASN A 63 20.46 -17.81 2.69
C ASN A 63 20.33 -17.32 1.24
N ASN A 64 19.61 -16.22 0.98
CA ASN A 64 19.38 -15.73 -0.37
C ASN A 64 20.56 -14.88 -0.88
N LEU A 65 21.34 -15.41 -1.79
CA LEU A 65 22.48 -14.71 -2.38
C LEU A 65 22.09 -13.53 -3.27
N LEU A 66 20.87 -13.52 -3.81
CA LEU A 66 20.36 -12.40 -4.63
C LEU A 66 20.28 -11.08 -3.85
N LEU A 67 20.20 -11.13 -2.51
CA LEU A 67 20.11 -9.93 -1.69
C LEU A 67 21.44 -9.20 -1.55
N LYS A 68 22.57 -9.89 -1.84
CA LYS A 68 23.91 -9.37 -1.57
C LYS A 68 24.46 -8.49 -2.68
N ASP A 69 23.90 -8.58 -3.89
CA ASP A 69 24.40 -7.88 -5.06
C ASP A 69 23.31 -7.01 -5.70
N LEU A 70 23.45 -5.68 -5.61
CA LEU A 70 22.62 -4.70 -6.29
C LEU A 70 23.32 -4.06 -7.51
N SER A 71 24.42 -4.68 -8.02
CA SER A 71 24.97 -4.29 -9.31
C SER A 71 23.96 -4.52 -10.46
N LEU A 72 24.27 -4.02 -11.65
CA LEU A 72 23.41 -4.27 -12.82
C LEU A 72 23.19 -5.77 -13.08
N ASN A 73 24.19 -6.61 -12.79
CA ASN A 73 24.07 -8.05 -12.92
C ASN A 73 23.20 -8.65 -11.83
N GLY A 74 23.36 -8.21 -10.58
CA GLY A 74 22.50 -8.61 -9.47
C GLY A 74 21.04 -8.20 -9.69
N LEU A 75 20.78 -6.99 -10.17
CA LEU A 75 19.42 -6.56 -10.54
C LEU A 75 18.83 -7.42 -11.65
N LYS A 76 19.60 -7.73 -12.71
CA LYS A 76 19.14 -8.67 -13.75
C LYS A 76 18.82 -10.03 -13.17
N ALA A 77 19.65 -10.55 -12.25
CA ALA A 77 19.40 -11.83 -11.59
C ALA A 77 18.08 -11.78 -10.77
N ILE A 78 17.83 -10.72 -9.99
CA ILE A 78 16.58 -10.55 -9.24
C ILE A 78 15.36 -10.59 -10.16
N PHE A 79 15.44 -9.94 -11.33
CA PHE A 79 14.32 -9.87 -12.28
C PHE A 79 14.23 -11.07 -13.24
N SER A 80 15.14 -12.04 -13.16
CA SER A 80 15.13 -13.22 -14.02
C SER A 80 15.08 -14.56 -13.28
N THR A 81 15.28 -14.57 -11.96
CA THR A 81 15.39 -15.80 -11.17
C THR A 81 14.20 -15.93 -10.20
N PRO A 82 13.42 -17.02 -10.26
CA PRO A 82 12.42 -17.29 -9.24
C PRO A 82 13.09 -17.71 -7.92
N VAL A 83 12.52 -17.33 -6.79
CA VAL A 83 12.92 -17.77 -5.46
C VAL A 83 11.85 -18.72 -4.92
N VAL A 84 12.25 -19.91 -4.47
CA VAL A 84 11.32 -20.96 -3.96
C VAL A 84 10.16 -21.22 -4.93
N SER A 85 10.48 -21.31 -6.24
CA SER A 85 9.51 -21.49 -7.34
C SER A 85 8.49 -20.33 -7.53
N ASN A 86 8.65 -19.23 -6.81
CA ASN A 86 7.81 -18.04 -6.91
C ASN A 86 8.57 -16.89 -7.57
N TYR A 87 7.85 -16.13 -8.43
CA TYR A 87 8.42 -14.98 -9.13
C TYR A 87 7.88 -13.66 -8.54
N HIS A 88 8.64 -13.08 -7.61
CA HIS A 88 8.31 -11.84 -6.90
C HIS A 88 9.50 -10.86 -6.90
N PRO A 89 9.94 -10.36 -8.07
CA PRO A 89 11.18 -9.57 -8.18
C PRO A 89 11.16 -8.30 -7.35
N LEU A 90 10.01 -7.61 -7.22
CA LEU A 90 9.91 -6.39 -6.41
C LEU A 90 10.05 -6.69 -4.91
N THR A 91 9.52 -7.83 -4.46
CA THR A 91 9.71 -8.28 -3.08
C THR A 91 11.18 -8.57 -2.80
N ILE A 92 11.83 -9.36 -3.67
CA ILE A 92 13.27 -9.65 -3.54
C ILE A 92 14.10 -8.37 -3.59
N LEU A 93 13.79 -7.42 -4.48
CA LEU A 93 14.45 -6.13 -4.52
C LEU A 93 14.29 -5.36 -3.20
N SER A 94 13.09 -5.33 -2.63
CA SER A 94 12.83 -4.66 -1.34
C SER A 94 13.61 -5.30 -0.19
N LEU A 95 13.75 -6.65 -0.20
CA LEU A 95 14.56 -7.38 0.77
C LEU A 95 16.05 -7.13 0.57
N ALA A 96 16.52 -7.03 -0.70
CA ALA A 96 17.90 -6.69 -1.02
C ALA A 96 18.25 -5.27 -0.56
N LEU A 97 17.34 -4.29 -0.70
CA LEU A 97 17.53 -2.95 -0.15
C LEU A 97 17.67 -2.99 1.38
N ASN A 98 16.84 -3.77 2.09
CA ASN A 98 17.00 -3.96 3.52
C ASN A 98 18.37 -4.57 3.87
N TYR A 99 18.80 -5.58 3.11
CA TYR A 99 20.10 -6.22 3.33
C TYR A 99 21.25 -5.23 3.18
N GLN A 100 21.24 -4.38 2.14
CA GLN A 100 22.29 -3.36 1.94
C GLN A 100 22.31 -2.29 3.04
N MET A 101 21.15 -2.00 3.65
CA MET A 101 21.06 -0.98 4.71
C MET A 101 21.41 -1.49 6.10
N ALA A 102 21.07 -2.74 6.41
CA ALA A 102 21.14 -3.27 7.77
C ALA A 102 21.50 -4.76 7.83
N GLU A 103 22.04 -5.32 6.74
CA GLU A 103 22.39 -6.74 6.63
C GLU A 103 21.26 -7.66 7.14
N LEU A 104 21.56 -8.65 7.97
CA LEU A 104 20.59 -9.56 8.55
C LEU A 104 20.05 -9.08 9.90
N THR A 105 19.71 -7.81 9.99
CA THR A 105 19.14 -7.22 11.21
C THR A 105 17.59 -7.19 11.12
N PRO A 106 16.85 -8.10 11.81
CA PRO A 106 15.43 -8.36 11.54
C PRO A 106 14.51 -7.13 11.68
N TRP A 107 14.77 -6.23 12.67
CA TRP A 107 13.92 -5.07 12.90
C TRP A 107 13.79 -4.16 11.65
N SER A 108 14.83 -4.08 10.82
CA SER A 108 14.81 -3.24 9.60
C SER A 108 13.82 -3.78 8.57
N TYR A 109 13.74 -5.10 8.44
CA TYR A 109 12.79 -5.78 7.54
C TYR A 109 11.36 -5.60 8.02
N HIS A 110 11.11 -5.80 9.32
CA HIS A 110 9.79 -5.57 9.91
C HIS A 110 9.36 -4.11 9.77
N LEU A 111 10.27 -3.15 10.02
CA LEU A 111 9.97 -1.72 9.85
C LEU A 111 9.54 -1.41 8.42
N THR A 112 10.22 -1.99 7.42
CA THR A 112 9.86 -1.81 6.00
C THR A 112 8.48 -2.39 5.71
N SER A 113 8.14 -3.58 6.23
CA SER A 113 6.81 -4.18 6.05
C SER A 113 5.72 -3.33 6.69
N ILE A 114 5.94 -2.83 7.91
CA ILE A 114 5.02 -1.89 8.56
C ILE A 114 4.85 -0.62 7.72
N PHE A 115 5.94 -0.06 7.19
CA PHE A 115 5.88 1.15 6.38
C PHE A 115 5.11 0.95 5.08
N LEU A 116 5.31 -0.17 4.39
CA LEU A 116 4.53 -0.54 3.20
C LEU A 116 3.05 -0.68 3.53
N HIS A 117 2.71 -1.31 4.65
CA HIS A 117 1.31 -1.43 5.11
C HIS A 117 0.67 -0.08 5.41
N LEU A 118 1.41 0.85 6.01
CA LEU A 118 0.94 2.23 6.23
C LEU A 118 0.70 2.96 4.91
N ILE A 119 1.58 2.77 3.91
CA ILE A 119 1.37 3.32 2.55
C ILE A 119 0.09 2.74 1.95
N ASN A 120 -0.11 1.43 2.00
CA ASN A 120 -1.33 0.79 1.48
C ASN A 120 -2.58 1.32 2.18
N THR A 121 -2.53 1.48 3.50
CA THR A 121 -3.63 2.09 4.28
C THR A 121 -3.92 3.53 3.83
N ALA A 122 -2.88 4.32 3.57
CA ALA A 122 -3.04 5.68 3.07
C ALA A 122 -3.62 5.70 1.64
N LEU A 123 -3.23 4.75 0.79
CA LEU A 123 -3.81 4.58 -0.54
C LEU A 123 -5.29 4.17 -0.48
N VAL A 124 -5.66 3.26 0.44
CA VAL A 124 -7.07 2.90 0.70
C VAL A 124 -7.85 4.12 1.16
N PHE A 125 -7.32 4.90 2.12
CA PHE A 125 -7.95 6.15 2.53
C PHE A 125 -8.21 7.07 1.33
N TRP A 126 -7.18 7.31 0.52
CA TRP A 126 -7.28 8.20 -0.63
C TRP A 126 -8.27 7.66 -1.68
N PHE A 127 -8.25 6.37 -1.97
CA PHE A 127 -9.17 5.73 -2.90
C PHE A 127 -10.63 5.88 -2.45
N ILE A 128 -10.91 5.57 -1.18
CA ILE A 128 -12.27 5.74 -0.61
C ILE A 128 -12.67 7.22 -0.55
N PHE A 129 -11.71 8.12 -0.31
CA PHE A 129 -11.98 9.55 -0.34
C PHE A 129 -12.48 10.01 -1.71
N GLN A 130 -11.93 9.49 -2.79
CA GLN A 130 -12.40 9.77 -4.14
C GLN A 130 -13.77 9.16 -4.41
N LEU A 131 -14.01 7.92 -4.02
CA LEU A 131 -15.29 7.23 -4.22
C LEU A 131 -16.43 7.84 -3.39
N SER A 132 -16.15 8.29 -2.18
CA SER A 132 -17.15 8.85 -1.24
C SER A 132 -17.41 10.35 -1.44
N SER A 133 -17.01 10.92 -2.60
CA SER A 133 -17.16 12.35 -2.88
C SER A 133 -16.51 13.26 -1.82
N GLY A 134 -15.38 12.82 -1.27
CA GLY A 134 -14.61 13.60 -0.30
C GLY A 134 -15.03 13.40 1.16
N ASN A 135 -15.76 12.34 1.48
CA ASN A 135 -16.18 12.06 2.86
C ASN A 135 -15.01 11.49 3.69
N LYS A 136 -14.44 12.36 4.53
CA LYS A 136 -13.25 12.05 5.34
C LYS A 136 -13.52 10.99 6.42
N TRP A 137 -14.71 10.97 6.99
CA TRP A 137 -15.06 9.99 8.04
C TRP A 137 -15.20 8.60 7.47
N VAL A 138 -15.89 8.44 6.34
CA VAL A 138 -16.00 7.14 5.65
C VAL A 138 -14.62 6.65 5.26
N SER A 139 -13.77 7.53 4.69
CA SER A 139 -12.41 7.18 4.29
C SER A 139 -11.55 6.73 5.47
N ALA A 140 -11.61 7.44 6.59
CA ALA A 140 -10.87 7.09 7.81
C ALA A 140 -11.36 5.76 8.39
N SER A 141 -12.69 5.54 8.44
CA SER A 141 -13.24 4.28 8.97
C SER A 141 -12.84 3.08 8.13
N VAL A 142 -12.93 3.18 6.80
CA VAL A 142 -12.54 2.07 5.91
C VAL A 142 -11.03 1.82 5.97
N ALA A 143 -10.21 2.89 5.95
CA ALA A 143 -8.76 2.76 6.08
C ALA A 143 -8.35 2.14 7.43
N LEU A 144 -9.02 2.51 8.52
CA LEU A 144 -8.77 1.91 9.82
C LEU A 144 -9.11 0.43 9.82
N LEU A 145 -10.31 0.06 9.34
CA LEU A 145 -10.73 -1.35 9.26
C LEU A 145 -9.77 -2.18 8.39
N PHE A 146 -9.32 -1.63 7.27
CA PHE A 146 -8.29 -2.25 6.44
C PHE A 146 -6.98 -2.44 7.22
N GLY A 147 -6.48 -1.36 7.85
CA GLY A 147 -5.17 -1.36 8.50
C GLY A 147 -5.06 -2.27 9.72
N ILE A 148 -6.17 -2.49 10.45
CA ILE A 148 -6.20 -3.40 11.63
C ILE A 148 -6.80 -4.77 11.31
N HIS A 149 -7.13 -5.05 10.05
CA HIS A 149 -7.81 -6.30 9.70
C HIS A 149 -6.89 -7.50 9.98
N PRO A 150 -7.38 -8.56 10.67
CA PRO A 150 -6.55 -9.72 11.03
C PRO A 150 -5.88 -10.42 9.84
N MET A 151 -6.49 -10.38 8.66
CA MET A 151 -5.92 -10.97 7.43
C MET A 151 -4.61 -10.34 6.99
N HIS A 152 -4.32 -9.11 7.40
CA HIS A 152 -3.06 -8.44 7.06
C HIS A 152 -1.92 -8.68 8.05
N VAL A 153 -2.23 -9.31 9.20
CA VAL A 153 -1.21 -9.56 10.25
C VAL A 153 -0.09 -10.43 9.71
N GLU A 154 -0.41 -11.50 8.98
CA GLU A 154 0.56 -12.40 8.40
C GLU A 154 1.49 -11.67 7.43
N SER A 155 0.94 -10.94 6.46
CA SER A 155 1.70 -10.19 5.45
C SER A 155 2.61 -9.11 6.05
N VAL A 156 2.22 -8.51 7.20
CA VAL A 156 3.01 -7.46 7.86
C VAL A 156 4.08 -8.05 8.79
N VAL A 157 3.73 -9.13 9.53
CA VAL A 157 4.56 -9.69 10.59
C VAL A 157 5.59 -10.66 10.05
N TRP A 158 5.26 -11.42 9.02
CA TRP A 158 6.16 -12.40 8.41
C TRP A 158 6.91 -11.79 7.23
N ILE A 159 8.24 -11.76 7.32
CA ILE A 159 9.09 -11.02 6.37
C ILE A 159 8.99 -11.57 4.95
N SER A 160 8.98 -12.89 4.76
CA SER A 160 8.84 -13.51 3.43
C SER A 160 7.44 -13.34 2.81
N GLU A 161 6.40 -13.09 3.63
CA GLU A 161 5.04 -12.76 3.15
C GLU A 161 4.86 -11.29 2.71
N ARG A 162 5.94 -10.51 2.72
CA ARG A 162 5.93 -9.14 2.14
C ARG A 162 5.43 -9.09 0.70
N LYS A 163 5.46 -10.22 -0.01
CA LYS A 163 4.92 -10.33 -1.38
C LYS A 163 3.43 -9.98 -1.47
N ASP A 164 2.71 -10.08 -0.35
CA ASP A 164 1.27 -9.82 -0.27
C ASP A 164 0.94 -8.39 0.22
N LEU A 165 1.95 -7.56 0.48
CA LEU A 165 1.84 -6.14 0.77
C LEU A 165 1.90 -5.33 -0.52
#